data_4aebeb2b3505ba92708911c12d73aa27
#
_entry.id   4aebeb2b3505ba92708911c12d73aa27
#
_cell.length_a   1.000
_cell.length_b   1.000
_cell.length_c   1.000
_cell.angle_alpha   90.00
_cell.angle_beta   90.00
_cell.angle_gamma   90.00
#
_symmetry.space_group_name_H-M   'P 1'
#
loop_
_entity.id
_entity.type
_entity.pdbx_description
1 polymer ?
#
loop_
_entity_poly.entity_id
_entity_poly.type
_entity_poly.pdbx_seq_one_letter_code
_entity_poly.pdbx_strand_id
1 'polypeptide(L)'
;MPEKKKQELKDRAPIVAAYLRVSTDKQTILNQKSEVINFCHRQELKITMWCTETVSGTKKESERELGILLKKLQKGDVLIITEVSRLSRKMMNIMNIIHQSIEKGITIHSIKEGYKFDSSINSQVLAFAFGLCAEIERTLISQRTREALARRRAQGIKLGRPKGSLRAGKLFEHEQEIKDLRTEGFSFQKIAMRYKVSPETVRLFYLRTLLKKGYSVNVPKK
;
A
#
# COMPACT_ATOMS: atom_id res chain seq x y z
N MET A 1 20.45 22.02 13.09
CA MET A 1 21.28 20.82 12.90
C MET A 1 22.74 21.25 12.91
N PRO A 2 23.64 20.65 13.70
CA PRO A 2 25.04 21.05 13.79
C PRO A 2 25.76 20.85 12.46
N GLU A 3 26.55 21.83 12.06
CA GLU A 3 27.29 21.90 10.79
C GLU A 3 28.19 20.68 10.52
N LYS A 4 28.70 20.02 11.55
CA LYS A 4 29.48 18.76 11.43
C LYS A 4 28.72 17.65 10.71
N LYS A 5 27.40 17.48 10.96
CA LYS A 5 26.56 16.49 10.25
C LYS A 5 26.33 16.83 8.77
N LYS A 6 26.37 18.12 8.40
CA LYS A 6 26.28 18.57 7.01
C LYS A 6 27.58 18.32 6.23
N GLN A 7 28.71 18.36 6.91
CA GLN A 7 30.04 18.14 6.32
C GLN A 7 30.30 16.66 6.07
N GLU A 8 30.00 15.78 7.04
CA GLU A 8 30.11 14.31 6.90
C GLU A 8 29.19 13.72 5.80
N LEU A 9 28.08 14.41 5.50
CA LEU A 9 27.16 14.04 4.43
C LEU A 9 27.67 14.39 3.03
N LYS A 10 28.69 15.29 2.91
CA LYS A 10 29.28 15.69 1.62
C LYS A 10 30.40 14.77 1.14
N ASP A 11 31.06 14.04 2.04
CA ASP A 11 32.30 13.31 1.74
C ASP A 11 32.12 11.79 1.60
N ARG A 12 30.90 11.25 1.66
CA ARG A 12 30.70 9.83 1.44
C ARG A 12 30.68 9.49 -0.06
N ALA A 13 31.28 8.37 -0.42
CA ALA A 13 31.17 7.84 -1.76
C ALA A 13 29.69 7.55 -2.13
N PRO A 14 29.27 7.86 -3.38
CA PRO A 14 27.91 7.58 -3.82
C PRO A 14 27.54 6.11 -3.69
N ILE A 15 26.34 5.84 -3.17
CA ILE A 15 25.80 4.48 -3.13
C ILE A 15 25.21 4.14 -4.49
N VAL A 16 25.61 3.00 -5.04
CA VAL A 16 24.96 2.38 -6.19
C VAL A 16 24.14 1.20 -5.67
N ALA A 17 22.84 1.38 -5.51
CA ALA A 17 21.91 0.40 -4.99
C ALA A 17 21.20 -0.34 -6.13
N ALA A 18 21.18 -1.66 -6.09
CA ALA A 18 20.37 -2.49 -6.97
C ALA A 18 19.13 -2.99 -6.23
N TYR A 19 17.94 -2.68 -6.74
CA TYR A 19 16.68 -3.15 -6.18
C TYR A 19 16.05 -4.23 -7.06
N LEU A 20 15.76 -5.38 -6.45
CA LEU A 20 15.14 -6.54 -7.08
C LEU A 20 13.81 -6.84 -6.39
N ARG A 21 12.75 -6.95 -7.16
CA ARG A 21 11.44 -7.39 -6.65
C ARG A 21 11.06 -8.71 -7.29
N VAL A 22 10.82 -9.71 -6.46
CA VAL A 22 10.54 -11.07 -6.90
C VAL A 22 9.22 -11.58 -6.31
N SER A 23 8.56 -12.46 -7.03
CA SER A 23 7.67 -13.46 -6.47
C SER A 23 8.54 -14.60 -5.89
N THR A 24 7.98 -15.63 -5.33
CA THR A 24 8.69 -16.75 -4.68
C THR A 24 9.66 -17.54 -5.58
N ASP A 25 9.83 -17.17 -6.84
CA ASP A 25 10.65 -17.89 -7.80
C ASP A 25 12.14 -17.46 -7.77
N LYS A 26 13.02 -18.40 -7.37
CA LYS A 26 14.47 -18.20 -7.29
C LYS A 26 15.12 -17.92 -8.65
N GLN A 27 14.64 -18.52 -9.73
CA GLN A 27 15.19 -18.33 -11.08
C GLN A 27 15.04 -16.88 -11.54
N THR A 28 13.92 -16.26 -11.23
CA THR A 28 13.67 -14.85 -11.55
C THR A 28 14.64 -13.91 -10.85
N ILE A 29 15.11 -14.25 -9.63
CA ILE A 29 16.10 -13.45 -8.91
C ILE A 29 17.46 -13.49 -9.63
N LEU A 30 17.90 -14.66 -10.03
CA LEU A 30 19.18 -14.84 -10.70
C LEU A 30 19.23 -14.08 -12.03
N ASN A 31 18.15 -14.15 -12.81
CA ASN A 31 18.03 -13.43 -14.07
C ASN A 31 18.12 -11.91 -13.87
N GLN A 32 17.37 -11.36 -12.89
CA GLN A 32 17.43 -9.93 -12.57
C GLN A 32 18.82 -9.50 -12.10
N LYS A 33 19.48 -10.32 -11.26
CA LYS A 33 20.86 -10.04 -10.82
C LYS A 33 21.81 -9.97 -12.00
N SER A 34 21.74 -10.93 -12.90
CA SER A 34 22.60 -10.96 -14.10
C SER A 34 22.38 -9.75 -14.99
N GLU A 35 21.11 -9.34 -15.23
CA GLU A 35 20.78 -8.12 -15.98
C GLU A 35 21.41 -6.87 -15.34
N VAL A 36 21.30 -6.73 -14.01
CA VAL A 36 21.87 -5.59 -13.28
C VAL A 36 23.39 -5.59 -13.33
N ILE A 37 24.04 -6.74 -13.12
CA ILE A 37 25.51 -6.86 -13.18
C ILE A 37 26.01 -6.47 -14.57
N ASN A 38 25.41 -7.00 -15.63
CA ASN A 38 25.78 -6.70 -17.00
C ASN A 38 25.57 -5.21 -17.35
N PHE A 39 24.50 -4.59 -16.84
CA PHE A 39 24.26 -3.17 -17.00
C PHE A 39 25.36 -2.35 -16.29
N CYS A 40 25.64 -2.67 -15.03
CA CYS A 40 26.64 -1.96 -14.24
C CYS A 40 28.04 -2.08 -14.86
N HIS A 41 28.39 -3.24 -15.38
CA HIS A 41 29.65 -3.43 -16.07
C HIS A 41 29.78 -2.51 -17.30
N ARG A 42 28.71 -2.39 -18.11
CA ARG A 42 28.71 -1.50 -19.29
C ARG A 42 28.72 -0.02 -18.93
N GLN A 43 28.21 0.36 -17.75
CA GLN A 43 28.15 1.75 -17.27
C GLN A 43 29.30 2.10 -16.31
N GLU A 44 30.28 1.19 -16.13
CA GLU A 44 31.40 1.35 -15.20
C GLU A 44 30.95 1.66 -13.75
N LEU A 45 29.78 1.17 -13.37
CA LEU A 45 29.21 1.35 -12.03
C LEU A 45 29.56 0.18 -11.13
N LYS A 46 29.98 0.46 -9.89
CA LYS A 46 30.23 -0.57 -8.88
C LYS A 46 29.04 -0.64 -7.91
N ILE A 47 28.33 -1.76 -7.92
CA ILE A 47 27.20 -1.99 -7.00
C ILE A 47 27.74 -2.06 -5.56
N THR A 48 27.23 -1.18 -4.71
CA THR A 48 27.59 -1.11 -3.28
C THR A 48 26.54 -1.72 -2.39
N MET A 49 25.27 -1.82 -2.85
CA MET A 49 24.16 -2.33 -2.05
C MET A 49 23.18 -3.13 -2.91
N TRP A 50 22.81 -4.31 -2.43
CA TRP A 50 21.72 -5.12 -2.98
C TRP A 50 20.51 -5.07 -2.05
N CYS A 51 19.35 -4.78 -2.60
CA CYS A 51 18.06 -4.82 -1.90
C CYS A 51 17.14 -5.79 -2.66
N THR A 52 16.81 -6.90 -2.04
CA THR A 52 15.89 -7.90 -2.63
C THR A 52 14.65 -8.00 -1.81
N GLU A 53 13.49 -7.79 -2.44
CA GLU A 53 12.19 -7.83 -1.79
C GLU A 53 11.33 -8.95 -2.37
N THR A 54 10.85 -9.83 -1.50
CA THR A 54 9.83 -10.83 -1.84
C THR A 54 8.45 -10.27 -1.47
N VAL A 55 7.63 -9.97 -2.47
CA VAL A 55 6.31 -9.34 -2.23
C VAL A 55 5.27 -10.39 -1.92
N SER A 56 4.89 -10.51 -0.65
CA SER A 56 3.58 -11.03 -0.27
C SER A 56 2.55 -9.90 -0.40
N GLY A 57 1.36 -10.18 -0.94
CA GLY A 57 0.35 -9.18 -1.31
C GLY A 57 -0.26 -8.32 -0.19
N THR A 58 0.23 -8.42 1.04
CA THR A 58 -0.37 -7.86 2.26
C THR A 58 0.39 -6.69 2.90
N LYS A 59 1.65 -6.45 2.54
CA LYS A 59 2.45 -5.36 3.16
C LYS A 59 2.12 -3.99 2.55
N LYS A 60 1.96 -2.97 3.42
CA LYS A 60 1.85 -1.57 3.01
C LYS A 60 3.15 -1.11 2.34
N GLU A 61 3.07 -0.24 1.33
CA GLU A 61 4.24 0.23 0.59
C GLU A 61 5.30 0.93 1.47
N SER A 62 4.87 1.64 2.51
CA SER A 62 5.77 2.31 3.47
C SER A 62 6.61 1.37 4.33
N GLU A 63 6.20 0.12 4.45
CA GLU A 63 6.86 -0.94 5.24
C GLU A 63 7.72 -1.86 4.36
N ARG A 64 7.83 -1.53 3.07
CA ARG A 64 8.57 -2.32 2.10
C ARG A 64 10.05 -1.96 2.15
N GLU A 65 10.88 -2.94 1.78
CA GLU A 65 12.34 -2.78 1.67
C GLU A 65 12.72 -1.61 0.75
N LEU A 66 11.96 -1.40 -0.33
CA LEU A 66 12.14 -0.24 -1.22
C LEU A 66 11.96 1.08 -0.46
N GLY A 67 10.94 1.19 0.39
CA GLY A 67 10.69 2.40 1.18
C GLY A 67 11.83 2.70 2.16
N ILE A 68 12.41 1.67 2.76
CA ILE A 68 13.57 1.77 3.65
C ILE A 68 14.81 2.19 2.85
N LEU A 69 15.01 1.58 1.68
CA LEU A 69 16.11 1.91 0.78
C LEU A 69 16.05 3.39 0.34
N LEU A 70 14.89 3.85 -0.15
CA LEU A 70 14.70 5.24 -0.60
C LEU A 70 14.91 6.28 0.51
N LYS A 71 14.69 5.90 1.78
CA LYS A 71 15.01 6.77 2.93
C LYS A 71 16.52 6.87 3.18
N LYS A 72 17.28 5.81 2.89
CA LYS A 72 18.75 5.76 3.06
C LYS A 72 19.49 6.47 1.95
N LEU A 73 18.95 6.45 0.73
CA LEU A 73 19.56 7.09 -0.44
C LEU A 73 19.50 8.61 -0.34
N GLN A 74 20.56 9.25 -0.81
CA GLN A 74 20.79 10.69 -0.74
C GLN A 74 21.19 11.24 -2.11
N LYS A 75 21.37 12.56 -2.19
CA LYS A 75 21.83 13.25 -3.40
C LYS A 75 23.14 12.64 -3.92
N GLY A 76 23.16 12.32 -5.22
CA GLY A 76 24.29 11.68 -5.90
C GLY A 76 24.27 10.16 -5.89
N ASP A 77 23.36 9.53 -5.11
CA ASP A 77 23.22 8.07 -5.14
C ASP A 77 22.47 7.60 -6.38
N VAL A 78 22.67 6.33 -6.73
CA VAL A 78 22.10 5.70 -7.91
C VAL A 78 21.24 4.50 -7.46
N LEU A 79 20.02 4.42 -7.96
CA LEU A 79 19.14 3.27 -7.83
C LEU A 79 18.99 2.57 -9.17
N ILE A 80 19.29 1.28 -9.23
CA ILE A 80 19.19 0.46 -10.44
C ILE A 80 18.06 -0.54 -10.27
N ILE A 81 17.16 -0.57 -11.25
CA ILE A 81 16.05 -1.51 -11.35
C ILE A 81 16.03 -2.16 -12.72
N THR A 82 15.52 -3.38 -12.82
CA THR A 82 15.40 -4.07 -14.10
C THR A 82 14.32 -3.47 -14.99
N GLU A 83 13.20 -3.08 -14.41
CA GLU A 83 12.06 -2.43 -15.10
C GLU A 83 11.27 -1.56 -14.12
N VAL A 84 10.60 -0.53 -14.61
CA VAL A 84 9.84 0.45 -13.81
C VAL A 84 8.75 -0.23 -12.97
N SER A 85 8.15 -1.31 -13.48
CA SER A 85 7.12 -2.10 -12.79
C SER A 85 7.61 -2.69 -11.45
N ARG A 86 8.94 -2.79 -11.23
CA ARG A 86 9.50 -3.26 -9.95
C ARG A 86 9.29 -2.28 -8.81
N LEU A 87 9.22 -0.99 -9.09
CA LEU A 87 8.96 0.03 -8.06
C LEU A 87 7.57 -0.14 -7.44
N SER A 88 6.52 -0.26 -8.26
CA SER A 88 5.14 -0.49 -7.79
C SER A 88 4.29 -1.15 -8.87
N ARG A 89 3.12 -1.69 -8.46
CA ARG A 89 2.05 -2.15 -9.37
C ARG A 89 1.11 -1.01 -9.79
N LYS A 90 1.12 0.10 -9.04
CA LYS A 90 0.27 1.27 -9.31
C LYS A 90 1.11 2.35 -9.95
N MET A 91 0.72 2.82 -11.12
CA MET A 91 1.42 3.86 -11.85
C MET A 91 1.62 5.12 -11.01
N MET A 92 0.61 5.58 -10.26
CA MET A 92 0.73 6.74 -9.38
C MET A 92 1.84 6.62 -8.35
N ASN A 93 2.05 5.41 -7.80
CA ASN A 93 3.12 5.20 -6.82
C ASN A 93 4.49 5.19 -7.49
N ILE A 94 4.60 4.64 -8.71
CA ILE A 94 5.82 4.72 -9.53
C ILE A 94 6.19 6.18 -9.73
N MET A 95 5.23 7.01 -10.12
CA MET A 95 5.42 8.45 -10.34
C MET A 95 5.90 9.16 -9.09
N ASN A 96 5.25 8.91 -7.95
CA ASN A 96 5.64 9.51 -6.68
C ASN A 96 7.08 9.11 -6.29
N ILE A 97 7.47 7.85 -6.50
CA ILE A 97 8.82 7.38 -6.22
C ILE A 97 9.83 8.08 -7.13
N ILE A 98 9.58 8.14 -8.44
CA ILE A 98 10.47 8.80 -9.40
C ILE A 98 10.61 10.28 -9.07
N HIS A 99 9.49 10.98 -8.87
CA HIS A 99 9.49 12.41 -8.54
C HIS A 99 10.27 12.69 -7.26
N GLN A 100 9.97 11.99 -6.17
CA GLN A 100 10.69 12.15 -4.90
C GLN A 100 12.18 11.82 -5.02
N SER A 101 12.55 10.87 -5.87
CA SER A 101 13.96 10.53 -6.11
C SER A 101 14.68 11.63 -6.86
N ILE A 102 14.05 12.19 -7.90
CA ILE A 102 14.59 13.34 -8.66
C ILE A 102 14.77 14.56 -7.73
N GLU A 103 13.75 14.88 -6.91
CA GLU A 103 13.83 15.99 -5.94
C GLU A 103 14.96 15.81 -4.92
N LYS A 104 15.22 14.56 -4.48
CA LYS A 104 16.34 14.24 -3.61
C LYS A 104 17.70 14.23 -4.33
N GLY A 105 17.72 14.35 -5.66
CA GLY A 105 18.92 14.23 -6.48
C GLY A 105 19.48 12.81 -6.59
N ILE A 106 18.59 11.81 -6.48
CA ILE A 106 18.90 10.39 -6.69
C ILE A 106 18.63 10.07 -8.16
N THR A 107 19.57 9.40 -8.82
CA THR A 107 19.39 8.91 -10.19
C THR A 107 18.80 7.52 -10.18
N ILE A 108 17.73 7.27 -10.96
CA ILE A 108 17.17 5.94 -11.16
C ILE A 108 17.46 5.46 -12.58
N HIS A 109 18.03 4.26 -12.71
CA HIS A 109 18.19 3.56 -14.01
C HIS A 109 17.20 2.42 -14.10
N SER A 110 16.39 2.40 -15.16
CA SER A 110 15.54 1.28 -15.54
C SER A 110 16.13 0.61 -16.78
N ILE A 111 16.58 -0.65 -16.60
CA ILE A 111 17.43 -1.32 -17.59
C ILE A 111 16.66 -1.67 -18.86
N LYS A 112 15.48 -2.32 -18.72
CA LYS A 112 14.70 -2.82 -19.87
C LYS A 112 14.13 -1.72 -20.73
N GLU A 113 13.62 -0.64 -20.11
CA GLU A 113 13.08 0.49 -20.82
C GLU A 113 14.17 1.47 -21.30
N GLY A 114 15.40 1.33 -20.80
CA GLY A 114 16.50 2.25 -21.12
C GLY A 114 16.32 3.64 -20.50
N TYR A 115 15.47 3.79 -19.49
CA TYR A 115 15.20 5.09 -18.89
C TYR A 115 16.25 5.43 -17.83
N LYS A 116 16.65 6.69 -17.84
CA LYS A 116 17.41 7.33 -16.78
C LYS A 116 16.59 8.48 -16.22
N PHE A 117 16.23 8.40 -14.95
CA PHE A 117 15.51 9.46 -14.25
C PHE A 117 16.50 10.19 -13.35
N ASP A 118 16.82 11.41 -13.70
CA ASP A 118 17.72 12.32 -12.99
C ASP A 118 17.13 13.74 -12.97
N SER A 119 17.90 14.75 -12.58
CA SER A 119 17.47 16.14 -12.55
C SER A 119 17.39 16.81 -13.94
N SER A 120 17.63 16.08 -15.02
CA SER A 120 17.55 16.63 -16.39
C SER A 120 16.11 16.98 -16.78
N ILE A 121 15.98 17.93 -17.73
CA ILE A 121 14.68 18.32 -18.28
C ILE A 121 13.98 17.11 -18.93
N ASN A 122 14.73 16.27 -19.65
CA ASN A 122 14.18 15.07 -20.27
C ASN A 122 13.55 14.11 -19.25
N SER A 123 14.22 13.92 -18.11
CA SER A 123 13.69 13.10 -17.00
C SER A 123 12.43 13.70 -16.39
N GLN A 124 12.38 15.02 -16.23
CA GLN A 124 11.18 15.72 -15.73
C GLN A 124 10.00 15.60 -16.71
N VAL A 125 10.26 15.78 -18.01
CA VAL A 125 9.22 15.60 -19.06
C VAL A 125 8.71 14.15 -19.05
N LEU A 126 9.60 13.18 -18.97
CA LEU A 126 9.23 11.77 -18.94
C LEU A 126 8.41 11.44 -17.68
N ALA A 127 8.83 11.94 -16.52
CA ALA A 127 8.07 11.82 -15.28
C ALA A 127 6.66 12.44 -15.43
N PHE A 128 6.56 13.63 -15.98
CA PHE A 128 5.27 14.29 -16.24
C PHE A 128 4.37 13.45 -17.19
N ALA A 129 4.93 12.93 -18.28
CA ALA A 129 4.19 12.07 -19.22
C ALA A 129 3.61 10.81 -18.54
N PHE A 130 4.40 10.13 -17.69
CA PHE A 130 3.92 9.02 -16.90
C PHE A 130 2.79 9.45 -15.94
N GLY A 131 2.88 10.65 -15.33
CA GLY A 131 1.83 11.21 -14.48
C GLY A 131 0.50 11.37 -15.22
N LEU A 132 0.54 11.95 -16.41
CA LEU A 132 -0.65 12.06 -17.26
C LEU A 132 -1.24 10.69 -17.62
N CYS A 133 -0.40 9.72 -18.01
CA CYS A 133 -0.87 8.36 -18.29
C CYS A 133 -1.57 7.72 -17.08
N ALA A 134 -1.03 7.91 -15.88
CA ALA A 134 -1.63 7.39 -14.66
C ALA A 134 -2.97 8.05 -14.34
N GLU A 135 -3.13 9.33 -14.59
CA GLU A 135 -4.39 10.06 -14.41
C GLU A 135 -5.44 9.64 -15.42
N ILE A 136 -5.05 9.49 -16.68
CA ILE A 136 -5.91 8.96 -17.75
C ILE A 136 -6.40 7.56 -17.40
N GLU A 137 -5.50 6.65 -16.99
CA GLU A 137 -5.86 5.29 -16.58
C GLU A 137 -6.88 5.30 -15.44
N ARG A 138 -6.67 6.12 -14.41
CA ARG A 138 -7.59 6.28 -13.28
C ARG A 138 -8.97 6.76 -13.74
N THR A 139 -9.00 7.72 -14.65
CA THR A 139 -10.24 8.27 -15.20
C THR A 139 -10.99 7.20 -15.98
N LEU A 140 -10.31 6.45 -16.85
CA LEU A 140 -10.89 5.35 -17.61
C LEU A 140 -11.45 4.23 -16.71
N ILE A 141 -10.73 3.85 -15.66
CA ILE A 141 -11.22 2.85 -14.69
C ILE A 141 -12.47 3.37 -13.99
N SER A 142 -12.50 4.64 -13.57
CA SER A 142 -13.67 5.26 -12.95
C SER A 142 -14.88 5.27 -13.89
N GLN A 143 -14.66 5.63 -15.15
CA GLN A 143 -15.71 5.65 -16.17
C GLN A 143 -16.26 4.24 -16.41
N ARG A 144 -15.41 3.25 -16.66
CA ARG A 144 -15.81 1.84 -16.85
C ARG A 144 -16.59 1.31 -15.64
N THR A 145 -16.19 1.67 -14.43
CA THR A 145 -16.89 1.27 -13.21
C THR A 145 -18.29 1.90 -13.15
N ARG A 146 -18.42 3.20 -13.46
CA ARG A 146 -19.71 3.89 -13.52
C ARG A 146 -20.65 3.25 -14.54
N GLU A 147 -20.16 2.98 -15.74
CA GLU A 147 -20.92 2.33 -16.80
C GLU A 147 -21.37 0.91 -16.41
N ALA A 148 -20.48 0.13 -15.80
CA ALA A 148 -20.80 -1.22 -15.31
C ALA A 148 -21.87 -1.19 -14.21
N LEU A 149 -21.77 -0.23 -13.28
CA LEU A 149 -22.76 -0.04 -12.24
C LEU A 149 -24.10 0.47 -12.80
N ALA A 150 -24.08 1.36 -13.80
CA ALA A 150 -25.29 1.84 -14.46
C ALA A 150 -26.01 0.69 -15.20
N ARG A 151 -25.27 -0.15 -15.94
CA ARG A 151 -25.83 -1.36 -16.59
C ARG A 151 -26.50 -2.30 -15.56
N ARG A 152 -25.85 -2.58 -14.44
CA ARG A 152 -26.44 -3.44 -13.40
C ARG A 152 -27.71 -2.83 -12.78
N ARG A 153 -27.75 -1.50 -12.59
CA ARG A 153 -28.96 -0.80 -12.13
C ARG A 153 -30.10 -0.91 -13.15
N ALA A 154 -29.81 -0.74 -14.44
CA ALA A 154 -30.78 -0.90 -15.51
C ALA A 154 -31.34 -2.32 -15.60
N GLN A 155 -30.56 -3.34 -15.22
CA GLN A 155 -31.00 -4.73 -15.09
C GLN A 155 -31.81 -5.00 -13.82
N GLY A 156 -32.14 -3.98 -13.01
CA GLY A 156 -32.88 -4.13 -11.76
C GLY A 156 -32.06 -4.68 -10.59
N ILE A 157 -30.75 -4.89 -10.77
CA ILE A 157 -29.88 -5.42 -9.71
C ILE A 157 -29.66 -4.33 -8.67
N LYS A 158 -30.12 -4.56 -7.45
CA LYS A 158 -29.86 -3.68 -6.31
C LYS A 158 -28.37 -3.74 -5.94
N LEU A 159 -27.69 -2.62 -6.10
CA LEU A 159 -26.29 -2.48 -5.76
C LEU A 159 -26.14 -2.20 -4.26
N GLY A 160 -25.02 -2.65 -3.71
CA GLY A 160 -24.70 -2.50 -2.30
C GLY A 160 -25.05 -3.73 -1.47
N ARG A 161 -25.01 -3.55 -0.16
CA ARG A 161 -25.27 -4.64 0.78
C ARG A 161 -26.76 -4.99 0.79
N PRO A 162 -27.15 -6.29 0.71
CA PRO A 162 -28.54 -6.69 0.85
C PRO A 162 -29.17 -6.17 2.15
N LYS A 163 -30.41 -5.66 2.07
CA LYS A 163 -31.14 -5.21 3.26
C LYS A 163 -31.27 -6.39 4.23
N GLY A 164 -30.92 -6.19 5.50
CA GLY A 164 -31.01 -7.21 6.54
C GLY A 164 -29.85 -8.19 6.63
N SER A 165 -28.88 -8.16 5.71
CA SER A 165 -27.69 -8.97 5.85
C SER A 165 -26.84 -8.43 7.02
N LEU A 166 -26.75 -9.19 8.09
CA LEU A 166 -25.83 -8.91 9.19
C LEU A 166 -24.42 -9.34 8.76
N ARG A 167 -23.44 -8.49 9.03
CA ARG A 167 -22.05 -8.93 8.85
C ARG A 167 -21.76 -9.90 9.99
N ALA A 168 -21.28 -11.11 9.69
CA ALA A 168 -20.70 -11.99 10.71
C ALA A 168 -19.52 -11.23 11.34
N GLY A 169 -19.81 -10.44 12.38
CA GLY A 169 -18.79 -9.72 13.15
C GLY A 169 -18.33 -10.60 14.31
N LYS A 170 -17.25 -10.21 14.96
CA LYS A 170 -16.69 -10.89 16.15
C LYS A 170 -17.71 -11.21 17.25
N LEU A 171 -18.83 -10.47 17.30
CA LEU A 171 -19.87 -10.65 18.31
C LEU A 171 -20.91 -11.70 17.94
N PHE A 172 -20.93 -12.19 16.69
CA PHE A 172 -21.99 -13.10 16.23
C PHE A 172 -21.88 -14.48 16.88
N GLU A 173 -20.67 -14.93 17.11
CA GLU A 173 -20.37 -16.21 17.80
C GLU A 173 -20.68 -16.15 19.31
N HIS A 174 -20.81 -14.94 19.85
CA HIS A 174 -21.07 -14.69 21.28
C HIS A 174 -22.48 -14.14 21.55
N GLU A 175 -23.43 -14.37 20.62
CA GLU A 175 -24.79 -13.79 20.71
C GLU A 175 -25.47 -14.17 22.05
N GLN A 176 -25.41 -15.43 22.43
CA GLN A 176 -26.04 -15.90 23.65
C GLN A 176 -25.35 -15.35 24.91
N GLU A 177 -24.03 -15.42 24.94
CA GLU A 177 -23.23 -14.90 26.05
C GLU A 177 -23.46 -13.40 26.29
N ILE A 178 -23.55 -12.60 25.22
CA ILE A 178 -23.87 -11.16 25.32
C ILE A 178 -25.27 -10.93 25.87
N LYS A 179 -26.22 -11.78 25.52
CA LYS A 179 -27.58 -11.73 26.06
C LYS A 179 -27.60 -12.02 27.54
N ASP A 180 -26.91 -13.07 27.97
CA ASP A 180 -26.85 -13.48 29.38
C ASP A 180 -26.19 -12.39 30.23
N LEU A 181 -25.06 -11.84 29.80
CA LEU A 181 -24.38 -10.71 30.43
C LEU A 181 -25.30 -9.48 30.55
N ARG A 182 -26.12 -9.20 29.55
CA ARG A 182 -27.09 -8.09 29.63
C ARG A 182 -28.23 -8.38 30.63
N THR A 183 -28.67 -9.62 30.74
CA THR A 183 -29.69 -10.06 31.69
C THR A 183 -29.15 -9.97 33.15
N GLU A 184 -27.86 -10.27 33.34
CA GLU A 184 -27.13 -10.11 34.59
C GLU A 184 -26.86 -8.64 34.97
N GLY A 185 -27.22 -7.67 34.09
CA GLY A 185 -27.10 -6.24 34.35
C GLY A 185 -25.78 -5.59 33.94
N PHE A 186 -24.89 -6.32 33.22
CA PHE A 186 -23.64 -5.72 32.73
C PHE A 186 -23.89 -4.60 31.74
N SER A 187 -23.18 -3.47 31.90
CA SER A 187 -23.26 -2.34 30.98
C SER A 187 -22.64 -2.68 29.62
N PHE A 188 -23.08 -2.03 28.53
CA PHE A 188 -22.47 -2.18 27.21
C PHE A 188 -20.97 -1.87 27.21
N GLN A 189 -20.52 -0.99 28.10
CA GLN A 189 -19.11 -0.65 28.26
C GLN A 189 -18.29 -1.82 28.81
N LYS A 190 -18.78 -2.50 29.87
CA LYS A 190 -18.11 -3.67 30.43
C LYS A 190 -18.06 -4.82 29.45
N ILE A 191 -19.16 -5.07 28.70
CA ILE A 191 -19.21 -6.10 27.65
C ILE A 191 -18.24 -5.76 26.52
N ALA A 192 -18.18 -4.49 26.09
CA ALA A 192 -17.30 -4.04 25.03
C ALA A 192 -15.80 -4.27 25.35
N MET A 193 -15.40 -4.05 26.61
CA MET A 193 -14.03 -4.33 27.06
C MET A 193 -13.67 -5.81 26.93
N ARG A 194 -14.59 -6.73 27.27
CA ARG A 194 -14.37 -8.18 27.19
C ARG A 194 -14.10 -8.64 25.75
N TYR A 195 -14.82 -8.07 24.77
CA TYR A 195 -14.68 -8.44 23.35
C TYR A 195 -13.74 -7.52 22.55
N LYS A 196 -13.10 -6.56 23.19
CA LYS A 196 -12.20 -5.57 22.53
C LYS A 196 -12.88 -4.86 21.35
N VAL A 197 -14.09 -4.36 21.55
CA VAL A 197 -14.88 -3.59 20.58
C VAL A 197 -15.39 -2.29 21.22
N SER A 198 -15.97 -1.38 20.43
CA SER A 198 -16.57 -0.18 21.01
C SER A 198 -17.90 -0.49 21.70
N PRO A 199 -18.28 0.24 22.77
CA PRO A 199 -19.57 0.09 23.45
C PRO A 199 -20.77 0.23 22.49
N GLU A 200 -20.66 1.13 21.53
CA GLU A 200 -21.69 1.34 20.50
C GLU A 200 -21.83 0.14 19.55
N THR A 201 -20.73 -0.58 19.27
CA THR A 201 -20.77 -1.82 18.50
C THR A 201 -21.58 -2.90 19.20
N VAL A 202 -21.39 -3.07 20.53
CA VAL A 202 -22.15 -4.03 21.33
C VAL A 202 -23.61 -3.62 21.40
N ARG A 203 -23.89 -2.34 21.65
CA ARG A 203 -25.24 -1.79 21.71
C ARG A 203 -26.00 -2.01 20.40
N LEU A 204 -25.41 -1.65 19.26
CA LEU A 204 -26.03 -1.84 17.94
C LEU A 204 -26.20 -3.34 17.59
N PHE A 205 -25.27 -4.19 17.99
CA PHE A 205 -25.38 -5.63 17.84
C PHE A 205 -26.58 -6.15 18.65
N TYR A 206 -26.66 -5.81 19.93
CA TYR A 206 -27.73 -6.19 20.81
C TYR A 206 -29.11 -5.74 20.30
N LEU A 207 -29.26 -4.47 19.91
CA LEU A 207 -30.49 -3.93 19.39
C LEU A 207 -30.92 -4.56 18.06
N ARG A 208 -29.98 -4.80 17.17
CA ARG A 208 -30.28 -5.35 15.82
C ARG A 208 -30.53 -6.86 15.82
N THR A 209 -29.86 -7.60 16.66
CA THR A 209 -29.91 -9.05 16.66
C THR A 209 -30.94 -9.57 17.63
N LEU A 210 -30.96 -9.04 18.82
CA LEU A 210 -31.79 -9.59 19.91
C LEU A 210 -33.19 -8.97 19.95
N LEU A 211 -33.37 -7.67 19.63
CA LEU A 211 -34.70 -7.06 19.53
C LEU A 211 -35.51 -7.58 18.34
N LYS A 212 -34.87 -7.83 17.20
CA LYS A 212 -35.59 -8.38 16.03
C LYS A 212 -36.10 -9.80 16.22
N LYS A 213 -35.56 -10.56 17.18
CA LYS A 213 -36.02 -11.94 17.51
C LYS A 213 -37.14 -11.97 18.56
N GLY A 214 -37.77 -10.82 18.88
CA GLY A 214 -38.93 -10.78 19.78
C GLY A 214 -38.59 -10.86 21.28
N TYR A 215 -37.36 -10.64 21.66
CA TYR A 215 -37.01 -10.56 23.07
C TYR A 215 -37.35 -9.17 23.65
N SER A 216 -38.19 -9.14 24.69
CA SER A 216 -38.43 -7.92 25.46
C SER A 216 -37.16 -7.47 26.16
N VAL A 217 -36.78 -6.22 25.97
CA VAL A 217 -35.58 -5.65 26.59
C VAL A 217 -35.99 -4.91 27.84
N ASN A 218 -35.68 -5.45 29.00
CA ASN A 218 -35.65 -4.65 30.22
C ASN A 218 -34.44 -3.71 30.11
N VAL A 219 -34.69 -2.47 29.68
CA VAL A 219 -33.68 -1.40 29.79
C VAL A 219 -33.84 -0.86 31.21
N PRO A 220 -32.82 -1.02 32.10
CA PRO A 220 -32.87 -0.32 33.37
C PRO A 220 -32.90 1.18 33.09
N LYS A 221 -33.98 1.86 33.46
CA LYS A 221 -34.03 3.33 33.52
C LYS A 221 -32.91 3.76 34.48
N LYS A 222 -32.10 4.76 34.04
CA LYS A 222 -31.18 5.47 34.89
C LYS A 222 -31.87 6.17 36.03
#